data_b89d45871880b3d641104115a8808f32
#
_entry.id   b89d45871880b3d641104115a8808f32
#
_cell.length_a   1.000
_cell.length_b   1.000
_cell.length_c   1.000
_cell.angle_alpha   90.00
_cell.angle_beta   90.00
_cell.angle_gamma   90.00
#
_symmetry.space_group_name_H-M   'P 1'
#
loop_
_entity.id
_entity.type
_entity.pdbx_description
1 polymer ?
#
loop_
_entity_poly.entity_id
_entity_poly.type
_entity_poly.pdbx_seq_one_letter_code
_entity_poly.pdbx_strand_id
1 'polypeptide(L)'
;MEVMGRGLRQIVQETPGYFHLLTKYAGWKLFKKRSPIFGSADIINVCNLHCDHCYWWTNRKESDELTLEQWKKVIDEKFKKQHVFAVTVIGGEPMMRPDVVELFAKEFPKRACVVTNGTFPLPKIKDLYFYWISIDGDKETHNSIRGDDAWEMTRKNVVNYVENNGEKAFKDIWISMTINSRNYKTIRKVIEDWREYSNKIGIQFHTPFMKGDPLWLPFGKERDAVVNEIIDMQKHEYKDYISHPRKQLELMKKNWGGNGTTPIDCPTWTIVSVDHLGREKMPCCIGSAEKDSMKPRCEECGLGCYSIFVGSGIKGC
;
A
#
# COMPACT_ATOMS: atom_id res chain seq x y z
N MET A 1 6.03 7.69 33.00
CA MET A 1 4.97 6.69 33.33
C MET A 1 3.87 6.58 32.25
N GLU A 2 3.51 7.65 31.54
CA GLU A 2 2.48 7.60 30.48
C GLU A 2 2.87 6.80 29.23
N VAL A 3 4.15 6.76 28.85
CA VAL A 3 4.63 6.05 27.65
C VAL A 3 4.50 4.53 27.80
N MET A 4 4.72 4.00 29.00
CA MET A 4 4.52 2.55 29.29
C MET A 4 3.02 2.17 29.29
N GLY A 5 2.14 3.09 29.71
CA GLY A 5 0.70 2.82 29.74
C GLY A 5 0.04 2.75 28.35
N ARG A 6 0.53 3.51 27.36
CA ARG A 6 0.04 3.44 25.98
C ARG A 6 0.46 2.13 25.29
N GLY A 7 1.71 1.73 25.45
CA GLY A 7 2.21 0.47 24.86
C GLY A 7 1.46 -0.75 25.37
N LEU A 8 1.17 -0.83 26.68
CA LEU A 8 0.46 -1.96 27.27
C LEU A 8 -1.01 -2.03 26.80
N ARG A 9 -1.71 -0.87 26.72
CA ARG A 9 -3.08 -0.82 26.19
C ARG A 9 -3.13 -1.23 24.72
N GLN A 10 -2.17 -0.78 23.92
CA GLN A 10 -2.08 -1.14 22.51
C GLN A 10 -1.85 -2.65 22.35
N ILE A 11 -0.90 -3.23 23.11
CA ILE A 11 -0.65 -4.67 23.09
C ILE A 11 -1.91 -5.45 23.47
N VAL A 12 -2.61 -5.05 24.51
CA VAL A 12 -3.85 -5.72 24.94
C VAL A 12 -4.94 -5.65 23.87
N GLN A 13 -5.10 -4.49 23.20
CA GLN A 13 -6.08 -4.32 22.10
C GLN A 13 -5.72 -5.12 20.84
N GLU A 14 -4.44 -5.26 20.56
CA GLU A 14 -3.93 -5.96 19.37
C GLU A 14 -3.68 -7.45 19.61
N THR A 15 -3.59 -7.89 20.87
CA THR A 15 -3.28 -9.29 21.26
C THR A 15 -4.13 -10.33 20.53
N PRO A 16 -5.46 -10.17 20.38
CA PRO A 16 -6.26 -11.12 19.60
C PRO A 16 -5.82 -11.21 18.14
N GLY A 17 -5.50 -10.08 17.52
CA GLY A 17 -5.00 -10.04 16.14
C GLY A 17 -3.67 -10.75 15.98
N TYR A 18 -2.71 -10.51 16.86
CA TYR A 18 -1.40 -11.21 16.87
C TYR A 18 -1.55 -12.70 17.12
N PHE A 19 -2.43 -13.10 18.03
CA PHE A 19 -2.73 -14.51 18.26
C PHE A 19 -3.24 -15.18 16.99
N HIS A 20 -4.21 -14.59 16.30
CA HIS A 20 -4.70 -15.11 15.03
C HIS A 20 -3.64 -15.12 13.92
N LEU A 21 -2.76 -14.12 13.88
CA LEU A 21 -1.63 -14.11 12.94
C LEU A 21 -0.71 -15.30 13.17
N LEU A 22 -0.34 -15.59 14.42
CA LEU A 22 0.50 -16.73 14.78
C LEU A 22 -0.17 -18.06 14.45
N THR A 23 -1.44 -18.23 14.77
CA THR A 23 -2.21 -19.45 14.43
C THR A 23 -2.32 -19.68 12.92
N LYS A 24 -2.51 -18.62 12.13
CA LYS A 24 -2.51 -18.70 10.67
C LYS A 24 -1.16 -19.09 10.10
N TYR A 25 -0.08 -18.48 10.61
CA TYR A 25 1.28 -18.82 10.21
C TYR A 25 1.62 -20.28 10.54
N ALA A 26 1.31 -20.73 11.75
CA ALA A 26 1.48 -22.12 12.16
C ALA A 26 0.64 -23.07 11.30
N GLY A 27 -0.63 -22.74 11.07
CA GLY A 27 -1.55 -23.51 10.21
C GLY A 27 -1.01 -23.66 8.78
N TRP A 28 -0.48 -22.59 8.20
CA TRP A 28 0.17 -22.67 6.90
C TRP A 28 1.46 -23.50 6.92
N LYS A 29 2.33 -23.25 7.90
CA LYS A 29 3.65 -23.93 7.96
C LYS A 29 3.53 -25.44 8.19
N LEU A 30 2.63 -25.84 9.08
CA LEU A 30 2.48 -27.24 9.51
C LEU A 30 1.50 -28.02 8.62
N PHE A 31 0.39 -27.38 8.23
CA PHE A 31 -0.73 -28.07 7.58
C PHE A 31 -1.03 -27.52 6.17
N LYS A 32 -0.25 -26.57 5.67
CA LYS A 32 -0.48 -25.87 4.40
C LYS A 32 -1.88 -25.21 4.30
N LYS A 33 -2.50 -24.91 5.44
CA LYS A 33 -3.79 -24.26 5.51
C LYS A 33 -3.69 -22.81 5.04
N ARG A 34 -4.37 -22.45 3.98
CA ARG A 34 -4.43 -21.09 3.42
C ARG A 34 -5.52 -20.29 4.11
N SER A 35 -5.21 -19.07 4.52
CA SER A 35 -6.15 -18.17 5.21
C SER A 35 -5.68 -16.74 5.06
N PRO A 36 -6.53 -15.78 4.68
CA PRO A 36 -6.15 -14.39 4.49
C PRO A 36 -5.52 -13.82 5.77
N ILE A 37 -4.48 -13.03 5.60
CA ILE A 37 -3.77 -12.36 6.70
C ILE A 37 -4.03 -10.86 6.64
N PHE A 38 -4.03 -10.29 5.42
CA PHE A 38 -4.26 -8.88 5.19
C PHE A 38 -5.58 -8.63 4.46
N GLY A 39 -6.12 -7.44 4.67
CA GLY A 39 -7.26 -6.90 3.95
C GLY A 39 -6.87 -5.69 3.11
N SER A 40 -7.60 -5.46 2.04
CA SER A 40 -7.55 -4.24 1.23
C SER A 40 -8.98 -3.84 0.85
N ALA A 41 -9.35 -2.59 1.05
CA ALA A 41 -10.68 -2.09 0.75
C ALA A 41 -10.60 -0.83 -0.11
N ASP A 42 -11.17 -0.87 -1.31
CA ASP A 42 -11.42 0.32 -2.10
C ASP A 42 -12.70 0.97 -1.57
N ILE A 43 -12.57 1.98 -0.72
CA ILE A 43 -13.74 2.52 0.02
C ILE A 43 -14.56 3.54 -0.76
N ILE A 44 -14.08 3.97 -1.89
CA ILE A 44 -14.70 5.02 -2.71
C ILE A 44 -14.38 4.84 -4.19
N ASN A 45 -15.34 5.19 -5.04
CA ASN A 45 -15.25 5.09 -6.51
C ASN A 45 -14.97 6.44 -7.19
N VAL A 46 -14.56 7.46 -6.43
CA VAL A 46 -14.23 8.78 -6.94
C VAL A 46 -12.82 9.16 -6.57
N CYS A 47 -12.11 9.83 -7.47
CA CYS A 47 -10.81 10.43 -7.22
C CYS A 47 -10.76 11.82 -7.88
N ASN A 48 -10.11 12.75 -7.20
CA ASN A 48 -9.89 14.11 -7.72
C ASN A 48 -8.70 14.22 -8.67
N LEU A 49 -7.88 13.17 -8.81
CA LEU A 49 -6.75 13.10 -9.74
C LEU A 49 -6.98 12.03 -10.79
N HIS A 50 -6.30 12.16 -11.93
CA HIS A 50 -6.28 11.18 -13.03
C HIS A 50 -4.84 10.81 -13.38
N CYS A 51 -4.17 10.09 -12.46
CA CYS A 51 -2.75 9.74 -12.62
C CYS A 51 -2.53 8.75 -13.77
N ASP A 52 -1.46 8.95 -14.55
CA ASP A 52 -1.14 8.17 -15.76
C ASP A 52 -0.96 6.65 -15.49
N HIS A 53 -0.46 6.27 -14.31
CA HIS A 53 -0.20 4.88 -13.93
C HIS A 53 -1.31 4.26 -13.09
N CYS A 54 -2.46 4.93 -12.93
CA CYS A 54 -3.48 4.53 -11.98
C CYS A 54 -4.31 3.35 -12.49
N TYR A 55 -4.17 2.20 -11.80
CA TYR A 55 -4.98 1.02 -12.09
C TYR A 55 -6.48 1.23 -11.87
N TRP A 56 -6.84 2.20 -11.04
CA TRP A 56 -8.22 2.50 -10.68
C TRP A 56 -9.05 2.90 -11.91
N TRP A 57 -8.53 3.80 -12.74
CA TRP A 57 -9.20 4.28 -13.95
C TRP A 57 -9.37 3.21 -15.02
N THR A 58 -8.51 2.19 -15.03
CA THR A 58 -8.54 1.09 -16.01
C THR A 58 -9.84 0.30 -15.96
N ASN A 59 -10.41 0.11 -14.77
CA ASN A 59 -11.58 -0.75 -14.54
C ASN A 59 -12.74 -0.03 -13.85
N ARG A 60 -12.68 1.30 -13.74
CA ARG A 60 -13.71 2.07 -13.05
C ARG A 60 -15.05 2.01 -13.78
N LYS A 61 -16.11 1.73 -13.03
CA LYS A 61 -17.50 1.89 -13.46
C LYS A 61 -18.22 2.80 -12.47
N GLU A 62 -19.07 3.69 -12.97
CA GLU A 62 -19.91 4.53 -12.10
C GLU A 62 -20.91 3.66 -11.34
N SER A 63 -21.07 3.94 -10.07
CA SER A 63 -21.99 3.25 -9.18
C SER A 63 -22.18 4.04 -7.88
N ASP A 64 -23.20 3.71 -7.14
CA ASP A 64 -23.46 4.26 -5.81
C ASP A 64 -22.37 3.84 -4.81
N GLU A 65 -22.17 4.66 -3.80
CA GLU A 65 -21.24 4.42 -2.71
C GLU A 65 -21.93 3.74 -1.52
N LEU A 66 -21.21 2.88 -0.81
CA LEU A 66 -21.74 2.25 0.39
C LEU A 66 -21.88 3.26 1.55
N THR A 67 -22.94 3.13 2.33
CA THR A 67 -23.12 3.84 3.60
C THR A 67 -22.15 3.32 4.66
N LEU A 68 -22.03 4.04 5.79
CA LEU A 68 -21.22 3.58 6.93
C LEU A 68 -21.71 2.25 7.50
N GLU A 69 -23.03 2.04 7.57
CA GLU A 69 -23.60 0.78 8.06
C GLU A 69 -23.29 -0.37 7.11
N GLN A 70 -23.36 -0.14 5.82
CA GLN A 70 -23.01 -1.14 4.81
C GLN A 70 -21.51 -1.47 4.89
N TRP A 71 -20.62 -0.46 5.05
CA TRP A 71 -19.20 -0.69 5.28
C TRP A 71 -18.93 -1.47 6.57
N LYS A 72 -19.66 -1.16 7.65
CA LYS A 72 -19.55 -1.93 8.90
C LYS A 72 -19.87 -3.41 8.68
N LYS A 73 -20.92 -3.72 7.89
CA LYS A 73 -21.27 -5.08 7.53
C LYS A 73 -20.18 -5.76 6.69
N VAL A 74 -19.61 -5.06 5.69
CA VAL A 74 -18.49 -5.56 4.89
C VAL A 74 -17.28 -5.88 5.78
N ILE A 75 -16.94 -4.98 6.72
CA ILE A 75 -15.85 -5.19 7.67
C ILE A 75 -16.07 -6.46 8.48
N ASP A 76 -17.25 -6.66 9.03
CA ASP A 76 -17.55 -7.82 9.86
C ASP A 76 -17.55 -9.12 9.04
N GLU A 77 -18.15 -9.11 7.85
CA GLU A 77 -18.30 -10.32 7.01
C GLU A 77 -17.02 -10.71 6.25
N LYS A 78 -16.29 -9.72 5.71
CA LYS A 78 -15.14 -9.98 4.83
C LYS A 78 -13.80 -10.00 5.57
N PHE A 79 -13.63 -9.20 6.59
CA PHE A 79 -12.34 -9.07 7.28
C PHE A 79 -12.34 -9.72 8.67
N LYS A 80 -13.30 -9.37 9.55
CA LYS A 80 -13.31 -9.90 10.93
C LYS A 80 -13.63 -11.39 10.99
N LYS A 81 -14.61 -11.85 10.24
CA LYS A 81 -14.97 -13.28 10.15
C LYS A 81 -13.79 -14.17 9.72
N GLN A 82 -12.90 -13.62 8.90
CA GLN A 82 -11.69 -14.29 8.44
C GLN A 82 -10.48 -14.00 9.34
N HIS A 83 -10.65 -13.27 10.45
CA HIS A 83 -9.59 -12.87 11.36
C HIS A 83 -8.42 -12.19 10.63
N VAL A 84 -8.71 -11.27 9.72
CA VAL A 84 -7.70 -10.46 9.03
C VAL A 84 -6.94 -9.65 10.06
N PHE A 85 -5.60 -9.67 9.97
CA PHE A 85 -4.74 -8.99 10.95
C PHE A 85 -4.72 -7.48 10.75
N ALA A 86 -4.47 -7.02 9.53
CA ALA A 86 -4.38 -5.60 9.21
C ALA A 86 -5.08 -5.28 7.89
N VAL A 87 -5.55 -4.05 7.74
CA VAL A 87 -6.27 -3.61 6.53
C VAL A 87 -5.64 -2.34 5.98
N THR A 88 -5.48 -2.32 4.64
CA THR A 88 -5.13 -1.12 3.89
C THR A 88 -6.39 -0.54 3.24
N VAL A 89 -6.72 0.68 3.58
CA VAL A 89 -7.82 1.45 2.99
C VAL A 89 -7.30 2.18 1.77
N ILE A 90 -7.91 1.92 0.62
CA ILE A 90 -7.56 2.49 -0.69
C ILE A 90 -8.84 2.82 -1.46
N GLY A 91 -8.76 3.03 -2.77
CA GLY A 91 -9.90 3.28 -3.65
C GLY A 91 -9.54 4.33 -4.69
N GLY A 92 -10.47 5.21 -5.04
CA GLY A 92 -10.16 6.45 -5.74
C GLY A 92 -9.30 7.32 -4.84
N GLU A 93 -9.89 8.33 -4.16
CA GLU A 93 -9.18 9.06 -3.11
C GLU A 93 -9.90 8.88 -1.76
N PRO A 94 -9.35 8.07 -0.84
CA PRO A 94 -10.02 7.75 0.43
C PRO A 94 -10.29 8.96 1.33
N MET A 95 -9.50 10.02 1.21
CA MET A 95 -9.72 11.23 2.03
C MET A 95 -10.94 12.07 1.58
N MET A 96 -11.65 11.66 0.53
CA MET A 96 -13.00 12.13 0.22
C MET A 96 -14.08 11.44 1.09
N ARG A 97 -13.73 10.34 1.76
CA ARG A 97 -14.57 9.58 2.71
C ARG A 97 -13.83 9.33 4.04
N PRO A 98 -13.39 10.40 4.73
CA PRO A 98 -12.68 10.27 6.01
C PRO A 98 -13.50 9.54 7.08
N ASP A 99 -14.83 9.64 7.01
CA ASP A 99 -15.77 8.91 7.85
C ASP A 99 -15.59 7.38 7.76
N VAL A 100 -15.39 6.85 6.56
CA VAL A 100 -15.12 5.42 6.35
C VAL A 100 -13.71 5.04 6.80
N VAL A 101 -12.71 5.91 6.56
CA VAL A 101 -11.34 5.69 7.06
C VAL A 101 -11.34 5.61 8.60
N GLU A 102 -12.04 6.50 9.28
CA GLU A 102 -12.22 6.47 10.73
C GLU A 102 -12.90 5.19 11.23
N LEU A 103 -13.91 4.70 10.50
CA LEU A 103 -14.54 3.42 10.80
C LEU A 103 -13.54 2.27 10.75
N PHE A 104 -12.72 2.19 9.68
CA PHE A 104 -11.68 1.15 9.58
C PHE A 104 -10.61 1.28 10.69
N ALA A 105 -10.18 2.49 11.02
CA ALA A 105 -9.24 2.74 12.11
C ALA A 105 -9.80 2.26 13.47
N LYS A 106 -11.08 2.53 13.74
CA LYS A 106 -11.79 2.08 14.94
C LYS A 106 -11.90 0.55 15.00
N GLU A 107 -12.20 -0.10 13.88
CA GLU A 107 -12.42 -1.55 13.80
C GLU A 107 -11.11 -2.36 13.79
N PHE A 108 -10.00 -1.73 13.36
CA PHE A 108 -8.64 -2.27 13.34
C PHE A 108 -7.65 -1.31 14.01
N PRO A 109 -7.76 -1.08 15.33
CA PRO A 109 -6.95 -0.08 16.03
C PRO A 109 -5.46 -0.36 15.87
N LYS A 110 -4.72 0.63 15.34
CA LYS A 110 -3.29 0.55 15.01
C LYS A 110 -2.90 -0.58 14.03
N ARG A 111 -3.87 -1.06 13.24
CA ARG A 111 -3.69 -2.09 12.21
C ARG A 111 -4.40 -1.71 10.89
N ALA A 112 -5.03 -0.55 10.83
CA ALA A 112 -5.51 0.06 9.60
C ALA A 112 -4.56 1.15 9.15
N CYS A 113 -4.20 1.17 7.86
CA CYS A 113 -3.53 2.28 7.21
C CYS A 113 -4.33 2.73 5.98
N VAL A 114 -4.13 3.96 5.55
CA VAL A 114 -4.79 4.52 4.38
C VAL A 114 -3.76 4.97 3.35
N VAL A 115 -4.01 4.67 2.08
CA VAL A 115 -3.21 5.17 0.96
C VAL A 115 -3.96 6.34 0.33
N THR A 116 -3.36 7.51 0.33
CA THR A 116 -3.95 8.75 -0.19
C THR A 116 -2.97 9.49 -1.10
N ASN A 117 -3.49 10.26 -2.04
CA ASN A 117 -2.68 11.17 -2.85
C ASN A 117 -2.22 12.40 -2.04
N GLY A 118 -2.77 12.63 -0.84
CA GLY A 118 -2.39 13.71 0.06
C GLY A 118 -2.86 15.11 -0.35
N THR A 119 -3.65 15.25 -1.41
CA THR A 119 -4.11 16.56 -1.88
C THR A 119 -5.24 17.15 -1.04
N PHE A 120 -5.87 16.34 -0.18
CA PHE A 120 -6.82 16.77 0.84
C PHE A 120 -6.12 16.97 2.19
N PRO A 121 -6.66 17.85 3.08
CA PRO A 121 -6.19 17.96 4.45
C PRO A 121 -6.19 16.59 5.16
N LEU A 122 -5.14 16.32 5.93
CA LEU A 122 -5.00 15.07 6.68
C LEU A 122 -5.51 15.28 8.11
N PRO A 123 -6.66 14.70 8.50
CA PRO A 123 -7.13 14.77 9.89
C PRO A 123 -6.32 13.87 10.82
N LYS A 124 -6.24 14.20 12.09
CA LYS A 124 -5.70 13.30 13.12
C LYS A 124 -6.72 12.22 13.45
N ILE A 125 -6.68 11.11 12.74
CA ILE A 125 -7.59 9.98 12.95
C ILE A 125 -7.11 9.13 14.12
N LYS A 126 -7.96 8.99 15.15
CA LYS A 126 -7.69 8.13 16.30
C LYS A 126 -7.58 6.68 15.84
N ASP A 127 -6.58 5.98 16.39
CA ASP A 127 -6.32 4.56 16.13
C ASP A 127 -5.92 4.19 14.69
N LEU A 128 -5.81 5.14 13.76
CA LEU A 128 -5.13 4.91 12.51
C LEU A 128 -3.66 4.58 12.77
N TYR A 129 -3.10 3.63 12.03
CA TYR A 129 -1.70 3.26 12.20
C TYR A 129 -0.79 4.30 11.56
N PHE A 130 -0.98 4.59 10.27
CA PHE A 130 -0.28 5.65 9.52
C PHE A 130 -0.98 5.95 8.19
N TYR A 131 -0.59 7.06 7.58
CA TYR A 131 -0.91 7.44 6.21
C TYR A 131 0.19 7.00 5.25
N TRP A 132 -0.13 6.26 4.19
CA TRP A 132 0.69 6.14 3.00
C TRP A 132 0.41 7.33 2.09
N ILE A 133 1.37 8.25 1.98
CA ILE A 133 1.27 9.40 1.06
C ILE A 133 1.94 9.02 -0.24
N SER A 134 1.20 9.09 -1.33
CA SER A 134 1.66 8.70 -2.65
C SER A 134 2.52 9.78 -3.29
N ILE A 135 3.82 9.55 -3.44
CA ILE A 135 4.79 10.48 -4.05
C ILE A 135 5.57 9.75 -5.14
N ASP A 136 5.50 10.24 -6.37
CA ASP A 136 6.09 9.58 -7.54
C ASP A 136 7.18 10.40 -8.23
N GLY A 137 7.91 11.20 -7.50
CA GLY A 137 9.05 11.93 -8.04
C GLY A 137 9.35 13.23 -7.29
N ASP A 138 10.32 13.96 -7.80
CA ASP A 138 10.46 15.37 -7.53
C ASP A 138 9.21 16.12 -8.02
N LYS A 139 9.12 17.41 -7.74
CA LYS A 139 7.95 18.23 -8.07
C LYS A 139 7.51 18.08 -9.53
N GLU A 140 8.42 18.25 -10.46
CA GLU A 140 8.12 18.22 -11.91
C GLU A 140 7.65 16.83 -12.35
N THR A 141 8.40 15.81 -11.96
CA THR A 141 8.07 14.41 -12.30
C THR A 141 6.76 13.97 -11.66
N HIS A 142 6.54 14.31 -10.38
CA HIS A 142 5.29 13.99 -9.69
C HIS A 142 4.09 14.63 -10.37
N ASN A 143 4.16 15.93 -10.67
CA ASN A 143 3.07 16.64 -11.35
C ASN A 143 2.83 16.10 -12.77
N SER A 144 3.89 15.73 -13.51
CA SER A 144 3.76 15.11 -14.82
C SER A 144 3.02 13.76 -14.83
N ILE A 145 3.03 13.04 -13.69
CA ILE A 145 2.39 11.73 -13.54
C ILE A 145 0.99 11.85 -12.92
N ARG A 146 0.82 12.74 -11.95
CA ARG A 146 -0.39 12.80 -11.12
C ARG A 146 -1.33 13.96 -11.45
N GLY A 147 -0.84 14.96 -12.13
CA GLY A 147 -1.58 16.16 -12.49
C GLY A 147 -0.99 17.43 -11.88
N ASP A 148 -1.37 18.56 -12.46
CA ASP A 148 -0.88 19.88 -12.09
C ASP A 148 -1.12 20.18 -10.61
N ASP A 149 -0.14 20.82 -9.96
CA ASP A 149 -0.15 21.23 -8.56
C ASP A 149 -0.31 20.08 -7.53
N ALA A 150 -0.32 18.81 -7.97
CA ALA A 150 -0.48 17.66 -7.06
C ALA A 150 0.62 17.60 -5.99
N TRP A 151 1.86 17.88 -6.37
CA TRP A 151 3.00 17.90 -5.43
C TRP A 151 2.86 19.00 -4.39
N GLU A 152 2.51 20.21 -4.81
CA GLU A 152 2.36 21.37 -3.95
C GLU A 152 1.23 21.20 -2.93
N MET A 153 0.07 20.70 -3.40
CA MET A 153 -1.06 20.41 -2.53
C MET A 153 -0.69 19.35 -1.49
N THR A 154 -0.06 18.25 -1.94
CA THR A 154 0.37 17.17 -1.05
C THR A 154 1.40 17.68 -0.03
N ARG A 155 2.42 18.42 -0.49
CA ARG A 155 3.45 19.00 0.38
C ARG A 155 2.83 19.88 1.45
N LYS A 156 1.96 20.80 1.07
CA LYS A 156 1.26 21.69 1.99
C LYS A 156 0.51 20.91 3.07
N ASN A 157 -0.27 19.89 2.69
CA ASN A 157 -1.08 19.13 3.62
C ASN A 157 -0.24 18.27 4.58
N VAL A 158 0.84 17.66 4.09
CA VAL A 158 1.75 16.87 4.93
C VAL A 158 2.50 17.76 5.92
N VAL A 159 3.06 18.89 5.46
CA VAL A 159 3.74 19.85 6.33
C VAL A 159 2.78 20.36 7.40
N ASN A 160 1.58 20.82 7.01
CA ASN A 160 0.56 21.26 7.95
C ASN A 160 0.18 20.18 8.97
N TYR A 161 0.08 18.91 8.54
CA TYR A 161 -0.19 17.81 9.46
C TYR A 161 0.92 17.66 10.51
N VAL A 162 2.18 17.64 10.06
CA VAL A 162 3.33 17.45 10.95
C VAL A 162 3.47 18.62 11.93
N GLU A 163 3.37 19.85 11.45
CA GLU A 163 3.50 21.06 12.29
C GLU A 163 2.36 21.17 13.33
N ASN A 164 1.12 20.83 12.98
CA ASN A 164 -0.03 20.99 13.85
C ASN A 164 -0.28 19.83 14.82
N ASN A 165 0.39 18.68 14.67
CA ASN A 165 0.15 17.47 15.49
C ASN A 165 1.32 17.08 16.41
N GLY A 166 2.32 17.97 16.57
CA GLY A 166 3.44 17.85 17.50
C GLY A 166 4.66 17.10 16.94
N GLU A 167 5.77 17.19 17.65
CA GLU A 167 7.13 16.77 17.20
C GLU A 167 7.24 15.34 16.66
N LYS A 168 6.32 14.44 17.00
CA LYS A 168 6.34 13.04 16.54
C LYS A 168 5.31 12.73 15.45
N ALA A 169 4.61 13.75 14.94
CA ALA A 169 3.55 13.55 13.96
C ALA A 169 4.07 12.99 12.62
N PHE A 170 5.35 13.26 12.27
CA PHE A 170 5.98 12.65 11.11
C PHE A 170 5.95 11.11 11.14
N LYS A 171 5.83 10.49 12.33
CA LYS A 171 5.73 9.02 12.48
C LYS A 171 4.43 8.44 11.94
N ASP A 172 3.41 9.26 11.83
CA ASP A 172 2.12 8.88 11.26
C ASP A 172 2.14 8.96 9.72
N ILE A 173 3.19 9.50 9.11
CA ILE A 173 3.33 9.67 7.67
C ILE A 173 4.37 8.70 7.12
N TRP A 174 3.99 7.94 6.10
CA TRP A 174 4.88 7.08 5.32
C TRP A 174 4.74 7.43 3.85
N ILE A 175 5.83 7.48 3.12
CA ILE A 175 5.81 7.74 1.67
C ILE A 175 5.64 6.42 0.93
N SER A 176 4.74 6.40 -0.05
CA SER A 176 4.57 5.31 -1.00
C SER A 176 4.99 5.78 -2.39
N MET A 177 6.04 5.18 -2.96
CA MET A 177 6.51 5.51 -4.30
C MET A 177 6.29 4.33 -5.25
N THR A 178 5.60 4.59 -6.36
CA THR A 178 5.47 3.62 -7.46
C THR A 178 6.46 3.97 -8.56
N ILE A 179 7.57 3.21 -8.60
CA ILE A 179 8.64 3.41 -9.58
C ILE A 179 8.17 2.95 -10.97
N ASN A 180 8.41 3.80 -11.96
CA ASN A 180 8.11 3.55 -13.37
C ASN A 180 9.24 4.11 -14.27
N SER A 181 9.09 3.98 -15.57
CA SER A 181 10.09 4.45 -16.56
C SER A 181 10.32 5.97 -16.55
N ARG A 182 9.37 6.77 -16.01
CA ARG A 182 9.45 8.23 -15.98
C ARG A 182 10.16 8.74 -14.73
N ASN A 183 10.04 8.03 -13.59
CA ASN A 183 10.48 8.54 -12.29
C ASN A 183 11.63 7.79 -11.62
N TYR A 184 12.13 6.69 -12.18
CA TYR A 184 13.14 5.84 -11.51
C TYR A 184 14.45 6.55 -11.17
N LYS A 185 14.74 7.70 -11.78
CA LYS A 185 15.93 8.52 -11.50
C LYS A 185 15.74 9.52 -10.35
N THR A 186 14.51 9.70 -9.84
CA THR A 186 14.19 10.72 -8.84
C THR A 186 14.09 10.17 -7.41
N ILE A 187 14.38 8.89 -7.18
CA ILE A 187 14.17 8.19 -5.90
C ILE A 187 14.94 8.89 -4.76
N ARG A 188 16.22 9.22 -4.98
CA ARG A 188 17.04 9.94 -4.00
C ARG A 188 16.43 11.29 -3.65
N LYS A 189 15.99 12.04 -4.65
CA LYS A 189 15.37 13.35 -4.45
C LYS A 189 14.07 13.26 -3.65
N VAL A 190 13.25 12.23 -3.90
CA VAL A 190 12.04 11.96 -3.08
C VAL A 190 12.42 11.71 -1.63
N ILE A 191 13.45 10.91 -1.37
CA ILE A 191 13.89 10.65 0.01
C ILE A 191 14.35 11.95 0.68
N GLU A 192 15.19 12.75 0.01
CA GLU A 192 15.70 14.02 0.54
C GLU A 192 14.59 15.02 0.83
N ASP A 193 13.62 15.16 -0.05
CA ASP A 193 12.52 16.12 0.08
C ASP A 193 11.50 15.74 1.19
N TRP A 194 11.34 14.45 1.48
CA TRP A 194 10.24 13.99 2.34
C TRP A 194 10.65 13.36 3.66
N ARG A 195 11.93 12.99 3.87
CA ARG A 195 12.37 12.29 5.09
C ARG A 195 12.20 13.10 6.37
N GLU A 196 12.16 14.41 6.29
CA GLU A 196 11.92 15.29 7.44
C GLU A 196 10.47 15.22 7.92
N TYR A 197 9.54 14.97 6.99
CA TYR A 197 8.10 14.97 7.24
C TYR A 197 7.48 13.57 7.29
N SER A 198 8.27 12.53 7.18
CA SER A 198 7.79 11.16 7.15
C SER A 198 8.72 10.19 7.86
N ASN A 199 8.13 9.10 8.35
CA ASN A 199 8.84 8.07 9.11
C ASN A 199 9.59 7.07 8.22
N LYS A 200 8.98 6.70 7.10
CA LYS A 200 9.47 5.63 6.20
C LYS A 200 9.11 5.94 4.76
N ILE A 201 9.83 5.30 3.85
CA ILE A 201 9.42 5.17 2.46
C ILE A 201 9.24 3.69 2.10
N GLY A 202 8.10 3.37 1.49
CA GLY A 202 7.82 2.10 0.82
C GLY A 202 7.92 2.28 -0.68
N ILE A 203 8.54 1.34 -1.35
CA ILE A 203 8.83 1.38 -2.77
C ILE A 203 8.22 0.17 -3.45
N GLN A 204 7.56 0.37 -4.57
CA GLN A 204 7.10 -0.69 -5.46
C GLN A 204 7.31 -0.25 -6.91
N PHE A 205 7.28 -1.19 -7.84
CA PHE A 205 7.32 -0.87 -9.26
C PHE A 205 5.91 -0.88 -9.85
N HIS A 206 5.73 -0.08 -10.89
CA HIS A 206 4.49 -0.08 -11.66
C HIS A 206 4.19 -1.48 -12.23
N THR A 207 2.92 -1.88 -12.12
CA THR A 207 2.41 -3.12 -12.70
C THR A 207 1.47 -2.76 -13.84
N PRO A 208 1.81 -3.08 -15.09
CA PRO A 208 0.98 -2.73 -16.24
C PRO A 208 -0.29 -3.59 -16.31
N PHE A 209 -1.31 -3.05 -16.99
CA PHE A 209 -2.55 -3.74 -17.34
C PHE A 209 -2.59 -4.10 -18.84
N MET A 210 -1.83 -3.39 -19.66
CA MET A 210 -1.72 -3.66 -21.08
C MET A 210 -0.28 -3.98 -21.49
N LYS A 211 -0.13 -4.76 -22.53
CA LYS A 211 1.18 -5.06 -23.13
C LYS A 211 1.77 -3.79 -23.75
N GLY A 212 3.05 -3.53 -23.48
CA GLY A 212 3.73 -2.35 -24.02
C GLY A 212 3.39 -1.05 -23.30
N ASP A 213 2.92 -1.12 -22.06
CA ASP A 213 2.71 0.06 -21.21
C ASP A 213 3.99 0.89 -21.13
N PRO A 214 3.98 2.17 -21.55
CA PRO A 214 5.19 3.00 -21.61
C PRO A 214 5.74 3.34 -20.22
N LEU A 215 4.94 3.21 -19.17
CA LEU A 215 5.37 3.45 -17.79
C LEU A 215 6.00 2.22 -17.13
N TRP A 216 5.88 1.05 -17.75
CA TRP A 216 6.54 -0.12 -17.22
C TRP A 216 8.07 -0.03 -17.36
N LEU A 217 8.80 -0.19 -16.25
CA LEU A 217 10.24 -0.34 -16.24
C LEU A 217 10.58 -1.84 -16.35
N PRO A 218 11.06 -2.33 -17.51
CA PRO A 218 11.27 -3.76 -17.74
C PRO A 218 12.27 -4.40 -16.79
N PHE A 219 12.09 -5.69 -16.52
CA PHE A 219 13.14 -6.48 -15.87
C PHE A 219 14.41 -6.49 -16.71
N GLY A 220 15.57 -6.40 -16.08
CA GLY A 220 16.87 -6.37 -16.73
C GLY A 220 17.82 -5.34 -16.14
N LYS A 221 18.88 -5.01 -16.88
CA LYS A 221 20.01 -4.22 -16.36
C LYS A 221 19.62 -2.88 -15.74
N GLU A 222 18.68 -2.16 -16.35
CA GLU A 222 18.26 -0.84 -15.86
C GLU A 222 17.50 -0.94 -14.54
N ARG A 223 16.50 -1.83 -14.46
CA ARG A 223 15.76 -2.09 -13.23
C ARG A 223 16.66 -2.64 -12.13
N ASP A 224 17.58 -3.53 -12.47
CA ASP A 224 18.56 -4.09 -11.54
C ASP A 224 19.49 -3.00 -10.98
N ALA A 225 19.91 -2.04 -11.82
CA ALA A 225 20.70 -0.89 -11.38
C ALA A 225 19.92 -0.01 -10.37
N VAL A 226 18.66 0.28 -10.66
CA VAL A 226 17.77 1.01 -9.73
C VAL A 226 17.63 0.30 -8.38
N VAL A 227 17.38 -1.01 -8.40
CA VAL A 227 17.26 -1.80 -7.16
C VAL A 227 18.58 -1.82 -6.39
N ASN A 228 19.74 -1.92 -7.09
CA ASN A 228 21.06 -1.88 -6.46
C ASN A 228 21.33 -0.52 -5.80
N GLU A 229 20.95 0.59 -6.46
CA GLU A 229 21.05 1.93 -5.89
C GLU A 229 20.21 2.06 -4.61
N ILE A 230 18.95 1.57 -4.61
CA ILE A 230 18.09 1.57 -3.42
C ILE A 230 18.73 0.76 -2.29
N ILE A 231 19.30 -0.41 -2.59
CA ILE A 231 19.99 -1.25 -1.60
C ILE A 231 21.22 -0.53 -1.03
N ASP A 232 21.97 0.16 -1.87
CA ASP A 232 23.14 0.92 -1.45
C ASP A 232 22.75 2.10 -0.56
N MET A 233 21.75 2.88 -0.96
CA MET A 233 21.18 3.95 -0.13
C MET A 233 20.66 3.42 1.21
N GLN A 234 19.97 2.29 1.23
CA GLN A 234 19.52 1.67 2.47
C GLN A 234 20.69 1.27 3.38
N LYS A 235 21.75 0.72 2.81
CA LYS A 235 22.89 0.22 3.58
C LYS A 235 23.71 1.37 4.21
N HIS A 236 23.90 2.46 3.50
CA HIS A 236 24.88 3.48 3.85
C HIS A 236 24.27 4.79 4.37
N GLU A 237 23.07 5.18 3.92
CA GLU A 237 22.53 6.51 4.17
C GLU A 237 21.15 6.50 4.86
N TYR A 238 20.25 5.57 4.45
CA TYR A 238 18.82 5.62 4.81
C TYR A 238 18.31 4.29 5.40
N LYS A 239 19.16 3.60 6.19
CA LYS A 239 18.89 2.26 6.77
C LYS A 239 17.54 2.15 7.43
N ASP A 240 17.17 3.12 8.25
CA ASP A 240 15.94 3.09 9.03
C ASP A 240 14.77 3.77 8.29
N TYR A 241 15.01 4.42 7.17
CA TYR A 241 13.99 5.12 6.41
C TYR A 241 13.40 4.27 5.27
N ILE A 242 14.21 3.53 4.53
CA ILE A 242 13.71 2.60 3.49
C ILE A 242 13.13 1.36 4.18
N SER A 243 11.80 1.16 4.06
CA SER A 243 11.04 0.18 4.85
C SER A 243 11.27 -1.27 4.46
N HIS A 244 11.75 -1.53 3.24
CA HIS A 244 11.92 -2.88 2.71
C HIS A 244 13.19 -3.56 3.21
N PRO A 245 13.13 -4.80 3.75
CA PRO A 245 14.33 -5.60 3.97
C PRO A 245 15.10 -5.83 2.67
N ARG A 246 16.43 -5.91 2.75
CA ARG A 246 17.32 -6.13 1.59
C ARG A 246 16.87 -7.32 0.71
N LYS A 247 16.54 -8.44 1.32
CA LYS A 247 16.06 -9.63 0.61
C LYS A 247 14.83 -9.34 -0.25
N GLN A 248 13.96 -8.47 0.23
CA GLN A 248 12.76 -8.06 -0.46
C GLN A 248 13.08 -7.18 -1.68
N LEU A 249 14.02 -6.24 -1.52
CA LEU A 249 14.52 -5.42 -2.64
C LEU A 249 15.15 -6.29 -3.73
N GLU A 250 15.99 -7.24 -3.37
CA GLU A 250 16.60 -8.19 -4.33
C GLU A 250 15.56 -8.97 -5.14
N LEU A 251 14.41 -9.31 -4.54
CA LEU A 251 13.32 -9.99 -5.24
C LEU A 251 12.61 -9.12 -6.30
N MET A 252 12.70 -7.79 -6.19
CA MET A 252 12.11 -6.87 -7.17
C MET A 252 12.81 -6.90 -8.54
N LYS A 253 14.03 -7.44 -8.63
CA LYS A 253 14.80 -7.57 -9.86
C LYS A 253 14.20 -8.60 -10.83
N LYS A 254 13.44 -9.58 -10.30
CA LYS A 254 12.95 -10.74 -11.07
C LYS A 254 11.52 -11.11 -10.72
N ASN A 255 10.60 -10.17 -10.79
CA ASN A 255 9.21 -10.46 -10.45
C ASN A 255 9.10 -11.31 -9.16
N TRP A 256 9.63 -10.80 -8.05
CA TRP A 256 9.61 -11.47 -6.73
C TRP A 256 10.23 -12.87 -6.71
N GLY A 257 11.23 -13.08 -7.52
CA GLY A 257 11.96 -14.35 -7.62
C GLY A 257 11.60 -15.20 -8.82
N GLY A 258 10.70 -14.72 -9.67
CA GLY A 258 10.49 -15.25 -11.02
C GLY A 258 11.69 -14.95 -11.94
N ASN A 259 11.61 -15.38 -13.18
CA ASN A 259 12.66 -15.16 -14.20
C ASN A 259 12.37 -13.96 -15.12
N GLY A 260 11.36 -13.15 -14.82
CA GLY A 260 10.92 -12.01 -15.65
C GLY A 260 10.01 -12.39 -16.82
N THR A 261 9.91 -13.66 -17.16
CA THR A 261 9.02 -14.19 -18.21
C THR A 261 7.99 -15.17 -17.67
N THR A 262 8.25 -15.74 -16.51
CA THR A 262 7.35 -16.66 -15.82
C THR A 262 6.82 -15.98 -14.56
N PRO A 263 5.48 -15.92 -14.37
CA PRO A 263 4.91 -15.37 -13.16
C PRO A 263 5.46 -16.05 -11.91
N ILE A 264 5.67 -15.27 -10.87
CA ILE A 264 5.92 -15.85 -9.55
C ILE A 264 4.64 -16.58 -9.08
N ASP A 265 4.83 -17.59 -8.28
CA ASP A 265 3.76 -18.23 -7.55
C ASP A 265 3.26 -17.30 -6.43
N CYS A 266 2.38 -16.37 -6.80
CA CYS A 266 1.94 -15.27 -5.94
C CYS A 266 0.98 -15.75 -4.85
N PRO A 267 1.26 -15.53 -3.56
CA PRO A 267 0.41 -15.96 -2.47
C PRO A 267 -0.82 -15.06 -2.31
N THR A 268 -1.65 -14.92 -3.36
CA THR A 268 -2.87 -14.08 -3.36
C THR A 268 -3.85 -14.48 -2.27
N TRP A 269 -3.84 -15.74 -1.84
CA TRP A 269 -4.64 -16.24 -0.72
C TRP A 269 -4.34 -15.57 0.63
N THR A 270 -3.23 -14.85 0.73
CA THR A 270 -2.86 -14.11 1.98
C THR A 270 -3.63 -12.82 2.16
N ILE A 271 -4.32 -12.36 1.12
CA ILE A 271 -5.08 -11.11 1.15
C ILE A 271 -6.53 -11.35 0.73
N VAL A 272 -7.46 -10.70 1.40
CA VAL A 272 -8.80 -10.46 0.92
C VAL A 272 -8.93 -9.01 0.50
N SER A 273 -9.37 -8.78 -0.72
CA SER A 273 -9.52 -7.44 -1.29
C SER A 273 -10.97 -7.22 -1.71
N VAL A 274 -11.53 -6.06 -1.38
CA VAL A 274 -12.90 -5.72 -1.78
C VAL A 274 -12.92 -4.39 -2.54
N ASP A 275 -13.88 -4.27 -3.46
CA ASP A 275 -14.16 -3.03 -4.17
C ASP A 275 -15.08 -2.10 -3.36
N HIS A 276 -15.41 -0.94 -3.90
CA HIS A 276 -16.26 0.08 -3.28
C HIS A 276 -17.73 -0.35 -3.03
N LEU A 277 -18.13 -1.50 -3.54
CA LEU A 277 -19.41 -2.16 -3.25
C LEU A 277 -19.25 -3.36 -2.29
N GLY A 278 -18.07 -3.57 -1.71
CA GLY A 278 -17.78 -4.68 -0.80
C GLY A 278 -17.67 -6.06 -1.48
N ARG A 279 -17.56 -6.11 -2.82
CA ARG A 279 -17.39 -7.33 -3.60
C ARG A 279 -15.92 -7.71 -3.68
N GLU A 280 -15.61 -9.01 -3.67
CA GLU A 280 -14.23 -9.48 -3.69
C GLU A 280 -13.56 -9.25 -5.04
N LYS A 281 -12.37 -8.68 -5.00
CA LYS A 281 -11.52 -8.40 -6.17
C LYS A 281 -10.60 -9.56 -6.46
N MET A 282 -10.40 -9.84 -7.74
CA MET A 282 -9.50 -10.90 -8.21
C MET A 282 -8.53 -10.35 -9.26
N PRO A 283 -7.28 -10.83 -9.36
CA PRO A 283 -6.67 -11.84 -8.48
C PRO A 283 -6.07 -11.27 -7.18
N CYS A 284 -6.02 -9.95 -7.01
CA CYS A 284 -5.37 -9.29 -5.87
C CYS A 284 -5.92 -7.86 -5.66
N CYS A 285 -5.24 -7.06 -4.82
CA CYS A 285 -5.67 -5.70 -4.44
C CYS A 285 -5.81 -4.71 -5.61
N ILE A 286 -5.09 -4.89 -6.71
CA ILE A 286 -5.25 -4.09 -7.93
C ILE A 286 -6.15 -4.76 -8.98
N GLY A 287 -6.70 -5.93 -8.67
CA GLY A 287 -7.67 -6.61 -9.54
C GLY A 287 -9.06 -5.95 -9.50
N SER A 288 -10.05 -6.67 -10.02
CA SER A 288 -11.42 -6.20 -10.08
C SER A 288 -12.39 -7.29 -9.65
N ALA A 289 -13.57 -6.89 -9.16
CA ALA A 289 -14.70 -7.78 -8.92
C ALA A 289 -15.48 -8.10 -10.22
N GLU A 290 -15.28 -7.31 -11.28
CA GLU A 290 -15.93 -7.51 -12.57
C GLU A 290 -15.20 -8.58 -13.38
N LYS A 291 -15.98 -9.54 -13.93
CA LYS A 291 -15.41 -10.66 -14.70
C LYS A 291 -14.70 -10.24 -15.99
N ASP A 292 -15.26 -9.23 -16.67
CA ASP A 292 -14.81 -8.75 -17.97
C ASP A 292 -13.81 -7.59 -17.86
N SER A 293 -13.32 -7.31 -16.66
CA SER A 293 -12.35 -6.25 -16.43
C SER A 293 -10.95 -6.64 -16.92
N MET A 294 -10.16 -5.64 -17.27
CA MET A 294 -8.73 -5.84 -17.54
C MET A 294 -8.05 -6.36 -16.27
N LYS A 295 -7.17 -7.34 -16.44
CA LYS A 295 -6.40 -7.93 -15.34
C LYS A 295 -4.98 -7.39 -15.34
N PRO A 296 -4.37 -7.24 -14.15
CA PRO A 296 -2.96 -6.88 -14.08
C PRO A 296 -2.11 -7.95 -14.75
N ARG A 297 -1.05 -7.52 -15.42
CA ARG A 297 -0.07 -8.42 -16.04
C ARG A 297 0.85 -9.00 -14.96
N CYS A 298 0.46 -10.16 -14.42
CA CYS A 298 1.17 -10.78 -13.30
C CYS A 298 2.62 -11.12 -13.62
N GLU A 299 2.94 -11.44 -14.89
CA GLU A 299 4.30 -11.68 -15.36
C GLU A 299 5.20 -10.44 -15.31
N GLU A 300 4.61 -9.25 -15.28
CA GLU A 300 5.28 -7.95 -15.22
C GLU A 300 5.05 -7.25 -13.86
N CYS A 301 4.54 -7.98 -12.88
CA CYS A 301 4.13 -7.43 -11.59
C CYS A 301 5.29 -6.77 -10.84
N GLY A 302 5.03 -5.54 -10.39
CA GLY A 302 5.93 -4.72 -9.58
C GLY A 302 5.47 -4.50 -8.14
N LEU A 303 4.29 -5.04 -7.76
CA LEU A 303 3.70 -4.81 -6.44
C LEU A 303 4.52 -5.43 -5.30
N GLY A 304 4.69 -4.63 -4.25
CA GLY A 304 5.40 -5.04 -3.03
C GLY A 304 4.54 -5.69 -1.94
N CYS A 305 3.22 -5.75 -2.12
CA CYS A 305 2.29 -6.13 -1.05
C CYS A 305 2.46 -7.57 -0.53
N TYR A 306 3.00 -8.48 -1.33
CA TYR A 306 3.24 -9.86 -0.92
C TYR A 306 4.69 -10.19 -0.57
N SER A 307 5.56 -9.24 -0.71
CA SER A 307 7.00 -9.42 -0.57
C SER A 307 7.43 -9.94 0.81
N ILE A 308 6.71 -9.58 1.86
CA ILE A 308 6.94 -10.14 3.20
C ILE A 308 6.80 -11.67 3.18
N PHE A 309 5.75 -12.18 2.54
CA PHE A 309 5.48 -13.61 2.47
C PHE A 309 6.44 -14.33 1.54
N VAL A 310 6.66 -13.79 0.35
CA VAL A 310 7.63 -14.35 -0.61
C VAL A 310 9.04 -14.36 -0.03
N GLY A 311 9.45 -13.28 0.64
CA GLY A 311 10.71 -13.20 1.37
C GLY A 311 10.86 -14.23 2.50
N SER A 312 9.72 -14.68 3.07
CA SER A 312 9.65 -15.74 4.09
C SER A 312 9.47 -17.15 3.51
N GLY A 313 9.48 -17.30 2.17
CA GLY A 313 9.31 -18.58 1.49
C GLY A 313 7.86 -19.04 1.34
N ILE A 314 6.88 -18.18 1.63
CA ILE A 314 5.45 -18.48 1.39
C ILE A 314 5.16 -18.33 -0.11
N LYS A 315 4.61 -19.39 -0.69
CA LYS A 315 4.26 -19.46 -2.11
C LYS A 315 2.76 -19.61 -2.30
N GLY A 316 2.28 -19.34 -3.50
CA GLY A 316 0.88 -19.38 -3.85
C GLY A 316 0.29 -20.77 -3.92
N CYS A 317 0.95 -21.67 -4.61
CA CYS A 317 0.40 -23.00 -4.92
C CYS A 317 1.11 -24.13 -4.25
#